data_501507176b0fc06c29900fc6bbc0cd12
#
_entry.id   501507176b0fc06c29900fc6bbc0cd12
#
_cell.length_a   1.000
_cell.length_b   1.000
_cell.length_c   1.000
_cell.angle_alpha   90.00
_cell.angle_beta   90.00
_cell.angle_gamma   90.00
#
_symmetry.space_group_name_H-M   'P 1'
#
loop_
_entity.id
_entity.type
_entity.pdbx_description
1 polymer ?
#
loop_
_entity_poly.entity_id
_entity_poly.type
_entity_poly.pdbx_seq_one_letter_code
_entity_poly.pdbx_strand_id
1 'polypeptide(L)'
;MTIKALVMSDRSDEYTGKKGLVKQQIITVMDQSDGERLAQPIEYALSDEEKPVHAGKLQDKLITLGIRELLPFGGRLRARGKIVSLVGK
;
A
#
# COMPACT_ATOMS: atom_id res chain seq x y z
N MET A 1 -6.41 10.88 -6.62
CA MET A 1 -5.80 10.05 -7.66
C MET A 1 -6.07 8.58 -7.38
N THR A 2 -6.34 7.81 -8.40
CA THR A 2 -6.60 6.38 -8.27
C THR A 2 -5.73 5.63 -9.25
N ILE A 3 -5.04 4.60 -8.80
CA ILE A 3 -4.17 3.81 -9.67
C ILE A 3 -4.53 2.33 -9.56
N LYS A 4 -4.22 1.60 -10.64
CA LYS A 4 -4.15 0.14 -10.58
C LYS A 4 -2.74 -0.24 -10.18
N ALA A 5 -2.62 -1.07 -9.19
CA ALA A 5 -1.31 -1.39 -8.64
C ALA A 5 -1.17 -2.87 -8.38
N LEU A 6 0.00 -3.39 -8.75
CA LEU A 6 0.35 -4.78 -8.43
C LEU A 6 1.05 -4.80 -7.08
N VAL A 7 0.52 -5.59 -6.17
CA VAL A 7 1.12 -5.73 -4.84
C VAL A 7 2.30 -6.68 -4.94
N MET A 8 3.49 -6.14 -4.73
CA MET A 8 4.72 -6.90 -4.81
C MET A 8 5.06 -7.59 -3.49
N SER A 9 4.71 -6.97 -2.38
CA SER A 9 4.91 -7.58 -1.07
C SER A 9 3.82 -7.12 -0.11
N ASP A 10 3.52 -7.98 0.85
CA ASP A 10 2.52 -7.74 1.88
C ASP A 10 3.15 -8.23 3.18
N ARG A 11 3.66 -7.31 3.98
CA ARG A 11 4.47 -7.68 5.15
C ARG A 11 4.02 -6.91 6.38
N SER A 12 4.27 -7.50 7.52
CA SER A 12 4.08 -6.81 8.79
C SER A 12 5.38 -6.15 9.21
N ASP A 13 5.25 -5.03 9.89
CA ASP A 13 6.36 -4.27 10.40
C ASP A 13 6.01 -3.79 11.80
N GLU A 14 7.02 -3.65 12.64
CA GLU A 14 6.82 -3.21 14.02
C GLU A 14 7.80 -2.10 14.33
N TYR A 15 7.33 -1.11 15.08
CA TYR A 15 8.21 -0.08 15.58
C TYR A 15 7.74 0.35 16.96
N THR A 16 8.67 0.95 17.72
CA THR A 16 8.35 1.46 19.05
C THR A 16 7.88 2.91 18.94
N GLY A 17 6.64 3.13 19.27
CA GLY A 17 6.06 4.45 19.32
C GLY A 17 6.01 4.99 20.76
N LYS A 18 5.42 6.16 20.92
CA LYS A 18 5.33 6.80 22.24
C LYS A 18 4.51 5.99 23.24
N LYS A 19 3.59 5.20 22.75
CA LYS A 19 2.70 4.39 23.60
C LYS A 19 3.05 2.92 23.61
N GLY A 20 4.23 2.57 23.11
CA GLY A 20 4.68 1.20 23.07
C GLY A 20 4.83 0.67 21.65
N LEU A 21 4.77 -0.64 21.52
CA LEU A 21 4.99 -1.30 20.24
C LEU A 21 3.81 -1.10 19.30
N VAL A 22 4.11 -0.64 18.09
CA VAL A 22 3.10 -0.43 17.04
C VAL A 22 3.36 -1.41 15.92
N LYS A 23 2.32 -2.13 15.52
CA LYS A 23 2.39 -3.06 14.38
C LYS A 23 1.70 -2.44 13.18
N GLN A 24 2.36 -2.53 12.04
CA GLN A 24 1.80 -2.07 10.77
C GLN A 24 1.81 -3.20 9.78
N GLN A 25 0.84 -3.19 8.87
CA GLN A 25 0.85 -4.06 7.72
C GLN A 25 1.11 -3.16 6.52
N ILE A 26 2.23 -3.38 5.85
CA ILE A 26 2.67 -2.51 4.76
C ILE A 26 2.72 -3.31 3.47
N ILE A 27 2.09 -2.77 2.43
CA ILE A 27 2.21 -3.35 1.10
C ILE A 27 3.09 -2.44 0.24
N THR A 28 3.87 -3.07 -0.62
CA THR A 28 4.66 -2.37 -1.63
C THR A 28 4.03 -2.67 -2.97
N VAL A 29 3.69 -1.63 -3.70
CA VAL A 29 2.97 -1.78 -4.96
C VAL A 29 3.70 -1.08 -6.09
N MET A 30 3.45 -1.54 -7.32
CA MET A 30 3.91 -0.88 -8.53
C MET A 30 2.70 -0.44 -9.33
N ASP A 31 2.74 0.79 -9.81
CA ASP A 31 1.69 1.36 -10.63
C ASP A 31 1.60 0.59 -11.96
N GLN A 32 0.44 0.05 -12.27
CA GLN A 32 0.17 -0.68 -13.49
C GLN A 32 -0.83 0.04 -14.38
N SER A 33 -1.04 1.33 -14.13
CA SER A 33 -1.99 2.11 -14.91
C SER A 33 -1.54 2.25 -16.36
N ASP A 34 -2.50 2.35 -17.26
CA ASP A 34 -2.21 2.64 -18.65
C ASP A 34 -1.73 4.08 -18.78
N GLY A 35 -0.85 4.33 -19.75
CA GLY A 35 -0.28 5.65 -19.96
C GLY A 35 0.90 5.91 -19.04
N GLU A 36 0.94 7.10 -18.46
CA GLU A 36 2.02 7.47 -17.56
C GLU A 36 1.91 6.72 -16.24
N ARG A 37 3.01 6.14 -15.84
CA ARG A 37 3.10 5.37 -14.60
C ARG A 37 4.12 5.97 -13.67
N LEU A 38 3.87 5.80 -12.39
CA LEU A 38 4.89 6.11 -11.39
C LEU A 38 5.97 5.05 -11.47
N ALA A 39 7.21 5.49 -11.65
CA ALA A 39 8.33 4.57 -11.86
C ALA A 39 8.89 3.97 -10.57
N GLN A 40 8.51 4.52 -9.43
CA GLN A 40 9.03 4.08 -8.14
C GLN A 40 8.03 3.20 -7.42
N PRO A 41 8.51 2.24 -6.63
CA PRO A 41 7.61 1.49 -5.76
C PRO A 41 6.90 2.42 -4.78
N ILE A 42 5.66 2.09 -4.47
CA ILE A 42 4.85 2.86 -3.54
C ILE A 42 4.55 1.99 -2.34
N GLU A 43 4.81 2.50 -1.14
CA GLU A 43 4.45 1.82 0.08
C GLU A 43 3.14 2.37 0.62
N TYR A 44 2.29 1.48 1.07
CA TYR A 44 1.01 1.84 1.64
C TYR A 44 0.79 1.02 2.91
N ALA A 45 0.57 1.72 4.02
CA ALA A 45 0.25 1.06 5.29
C ALA A 45 -1.26 0.89 5.38
N LEU A 46 -1.71 -0.34 5.62
CA LEU A 46 -3.13 -0.62 5.74
C LEU A 46 -3.72 0.09 6.95
N SER A 47 -4.93 0.60 6.80
CA SER A 47 -5.66 1.19 7.90
C SER A 47 -6.14 0.10 8.86
N ASP A 48 -6.58 0.50 10.04
CA ASP A 48 -7.13 -0.44 11.02
C ASP A 48 -8.37 -1.18 10.49
N GLU A 49 -9.10 -0.53 9.60
CA GLU A 49 -10.27 -1.16 8.97
C GLU A 49 -9.88 -2.18 7.91
N GLU A 50 -8.77 -1.92 7.23
CA GLU A 50 -8.31 -2.79 6.14
C GLU A 50 -7.55 -4.02 6.62
N LYS A 51 -6.86 -3.90 7.76
CA LYS A 51 -6.04 -4.99 8.27
C LYS A 51 -6.81 -6.32 8.43
N PRO A 52 -7.98 -6.35 9.09
CA PRO A 52 -8.66 -7.63 9.25
C PRO A 52 -9.11 -8.27 7.95
N VAL A 53 -9.31 -7.47 6.91
CA VAL A 53 -9.80 -7.97 5.62
C VAL A 53 -8.64 -8.36 4.71
N HIS A 54 -7.57 -7.59 4.70
CA HIS A 54 -6.54 -7.68 3.66
C HIS A 54 -5.17 -8.10 4.13
N ALA A 55 -4.85 -7.98 5.42
CA ALA A 55 -3.49 -8.23 5.89
C ALA A 55 -3.02 -9.64 5.54
N GLY A 56 -1.86 -9.73 4.91
CA GLY A 56 -1.28 -11.00 4.51
C GLY A 56 -1.93 -11.66 3.31
N LYS A 57 -2.89 -11.00 2.66
CA LYS A 57 -3.67 -11.61 1.59
C LYS A 57 -3.51 -10.92 0.24
N LEU A 58 -2.67 -9.90 0.17
CA LEU A 58 -2.61 -9.06 -1.03
C LEU A 58 -1.43 -9.33 -1.93
N GLN A 59 -0.45 -10.11 -1.49
CA GLN A 59 0.73 -10.35 -2.32
C GLN A 59 0.34 -10.92 -3.67
N ASP A 60 0.93 -10.36 -4.73
CA ASP A 60 0.70 -10.74 -6.13
C ASP A 60 -0.70 -10.44 -6.63
N LYS A 61 -1.46 -9.64 -5.90
CA LYS A 61 -2.80 -9.22 -6.32
C LYS A 61 -2.74 -7.86 -6.99
N LEU A 62 -3.67 -7.63 -7.90
CA LEU A 62 -3.92 -6.29 -8.45
C LEU A 62 -4.99 -5.63 -7.62
N ILE A 63 -4.72 -4.39 -7.24
CA ILE A 63 -5.69 -3.61 -6.47
C ILE A 63 -5.91 -2.26 -7.13
N THR A 64 -7.03 -1.64 -6.83
CA THR A 64 -7.25 -0.24 -7.14
C THR A 64 -6.99 0.54 -5.86
N LEU A 65 -5.98 1.39 -5.89
CA LEU A 65 -5.57 2.16 -4.72
C LEU A 65 -5.97 3.60 -4.92
N GLY A 66 -6.80 4.11 -4.02
CA GLY A 66 -7.13 5.52 -4.01
C GLY A 66 -6.08 6.27 -3.20
N ILE A 67 -5.40 7.20 -3.84
CA ILE A 67 -4.30 7.94 -3.24
C ILE A 67 -4.75 9.36 -2.97
N ARG A 68 -4.69 9.75 -1.72
CA ARG A 68 -4.98 11.11 -1.31
C ARG A 68 -3.71 11.95 -1.28
N GLU A 69 -2.59 11.32 -0.95
CA GLU A 69 -1.33 12.00 -0.75
C GLU A 69 -0.18 11.06 -1.06
N LEU A 70 0.84 11.56 -1.75
CA LEU A 70 2.09 10.84 -1.99
C LEU A 70 3.22 11.63 -1.37
N LEU A 71 4.01 10.98 -0.53
CA LEU A 71 5.10 11.60 0.18
C LEU A 71 6.40 10.85 -0.08
N PRO A 72 7.50 11.55 -0.32
CA PRO A 72 8.80 10.88 -0.42
C PRO A 72 9.19 10.29 0.93
N PHE A 73 9.78 9.11 0.90
CA PHE A 73 10.17 8.43 2.13
C PHE A 73 11.34 7.50 1.86
N GLY A 74 12.54 7.96 2.17
CA GLY A 74 13.73 7.13 2.04
C GLY A 74 13.98 6.57 0.65
N GLY A 75 13.83 7.39 -0.40
CA GLY A 75 14.01 6.95 -1.78
C GLY A 75 12.80 6.24 -2.37
N ARG A 76 11.72 6.17 -1.62
CA ARG A 76 10.46 5.55 -2.05
C ARG A 76 9.33 6.54 -1.89
N LEU A 77 8.17 6.19 -2.43
CA LEU A 77 6.97 6.97 -2.23
C LEU A 77 6.09 6.26 -1.22
N ARG A 78 5.54 7.03 -0.30
CA ARG A 78 4.55 6.52 0.66
C ARG A 78 3.20 7.13 0.32
N ALA A 79 2.21 6.28 0.11
CA ALA A 79 0.86 6.72 -0.21
C ALA A 79 0.01 6.79 1.04
N ARG A 80 -0.87 7.77 1.07
CA ARG A 80 -1.96 7.84 2.03
C ARG A 80 -3.25 7.82 1.24
N GLY A 81 -4.17 7.00 1.66
CA GLY A 81 -5.44 6.83 0.98
C GLY A 81 -6.14 5.59 1.46
N LYS A 82 -6.68 4.83 0.51
CA LYS A 82 -7.40 3.61 0.86
C LYS A 82 -7.39 2.65 -0.31
N ILE A 83 -7.58 1.36 0.00
CA ILE A 83 -7.82 0.36 -1.03
C ILE A 83 -9.29 0.49 -1.45
N VAL A 84 -9.49 0.79 -2.72
CA VAL A 84 -10.84 0.97 -3.25
C VAL A 84 -11.47 -0.37 -3.59
N SER A 85 -10.70 -1.23 -4.24
CA SER A 85 -11.21 -2.55 -4.63
C SER A 85 -10.05 -3.45 -5.02
N LEU A 86 -10.33 -4.74 -5.09
CA LEU A 86 -9.42 -5.71 -5.68
C LEU A 86 -9.78 -5.87 -7.15
N VAL A 87 -8.77 -5.92 -8.01
CA VAL A 87 -8.95 -6.04 -9.44
C VAL A 87 -8.59 -7.46 -9.84
N GLY A 88 -9.57 -8.21 -10.29
CA GLY A 88 -9.35 -9.57 -10.68
C GLY A 88 -8.82 -10.39 -9.51
N LYS A 89 -7.83 -11.18 -9.77
CA LYS A 89 -7.30 -12.06 -8.74
C LYS A 89 -5.81 -12.07 -8.68
#